data_8076f52d7e1be701aa0b84ca84efc878
#
_entry.id   8076f52d7e1be701aa0b84ca84efc878
#
_cell.length_a   1.000
_cell.length_b   1.000
_cell.length_c   1.000
_cell.angle_alpha   90.00
_cell.angle_beta   90.00
_cell.angle_gamma   90.00
#
_symmetry.space_group_name_H-M   'P 1'
#
loop_
_entity.id
_entity.type
_entity.pdbx_description
1 polymer ?
#
loop_
_entity_poly.entity_id
_entity_poly.type
_entity_poly.pdbx_seq_one_letter_code
_entity_poly.pdbx_strand_id
1 'polypeptide(L)'
;MPKVTLIGAGSVVFAKNLLSDCLSYPELSEGTYVLYDIDQERLRTAEKMAHQVAKAWNAKPTIVATTNPVEALEDADYAINMIQVGGYEPCTVTDFEIPKKYGLRQTIGDTLGIGGIFRALRTIPVMLEYADIMEEVCPTSPSSTTSTRWR
;
A
#
# COMPACT_ATOMS: atom_id res chain seq x y z
N MET A 1 9.07 -18.60 6.67
CA MET A 1 8.30 -17.48 7.27
C MET A 1 7.89 -16.56 6.13
N PRO A 2 6.63 -16.12 6.06
CA PRO A 2 6.18 -15.29 4.94
C PRO A 2 6.85 -13.92 4.94
N LYS A 3 7.14 -13.42 3.74
CA LYS A 3 7.57 -12.04 3.47
C LYS A 3 6.39 -11.26 2.91
N VAL A 4 5.93 -10.27 3.66
CA VAL A 4 4.78 -9.41 3.30
C VAL A 4 5.26 -8.00 3.04
N THR A 5 5.04 -7.50 1.83
CA THR A 5 5.39 -6.13 1.45
C THR A 5 4.16 -5.23 1.49
N LEU A 6 4.24 -4.12 2.22
CA LEU A 6 3.22 -3.08 2.30
C LEU A 6 3.61 -1.92 1.39
N ILE A 7 2.99 -1.83 0.21
CA ILE A 7 3.24 -0.78 -0.78
C ILE A 7 2.39 0.45 -0.43
N GLY A 8 3.04 1.60 -0.16
CA GLY A 8 2.37 2.80 0.34
C GLY A 8 2.25 2.82 1.86
N ALA A 9 3.24 2.27 2.56
CA ALA A 9 3.26 2.16 4.03
C ALA A 9 3.24 3.51 4.76
N GLY A 10 3.54 4.62 4.09
CA GLY A 10 3.34 5.98 4.60
C GLY A 10 1.88 6.32 4.92
N SER A 11 0.93 5.48 4.48
CA SER A 11 -0.45 5.47 4.99
C SER A 11 -0.50 4.81 6.36
N VAL A 12 0.02 5.50 7.38
CA VAL A 12 0.31 4.98 8.72
C VAL A 12 -0.88 4.28 9.38
N VAL A 13 -2.10 4.79 9.18
CA VAL A 13 -3.32 4.20 9.78
C VAL A 13 -3.60 2.81 9.20
N PHE A 14 -3.52 2.67 7.87
CA PHE A 14 -3.73 1.38 7.21
C PHE A 14 -2.61 0.41 7.52
N ALA A 15 -1.36 0.84 7.40
CA ALA A 15 -0.19 0.04 7.72
C ALA A 15 -0.26 -0.48 9.16
N LYS A 16 -0.66 0.36 10.12
CA LYS A 16 -0.85 -0.03 11.52
C LYS A 16 -1.89 -1.13 11.68
N ASN A 17 -3.07 -0.94 11.07
CA ASN A 17 -4.17 -1.89 11.23
C ASN A 17 -3.81 -3.24 10.61
N LEU A 18 -3.32 -3.25 9.37
CA LEU A 18 -2.92 -4.47 8.68
C LEU A 18 -1.80 -5.20 9.41
N LEU A 19 -0.79 -4.46 9.88
CA LEU A 19 0.30 -5.06 10.63
C LEU A 19 -0.19 -5.64 11.97
N SER A 20 -1.09 -4.91 12.66
CA SER A 20 -1.69 -5.39 13.90
C SER A 20 -2.50 -6.67 13.67
N ASP A 21 -3.30 -6.71 12.60
CA ASP A 21 -4.07 -7.90 12.23
C ASP A 21 -3.15 -9.07 11.91
N CYS A 22 -2.12 -8.88 11.10
CA CYS A 22 -1.15 -9.92 10.78
C CYS A 22 -0.43 -10.45 12.03
N LEU A 23 0.07 -9.57 12.88
CA LEU A 23 0.84 -9.95 14.06
C LEU A 23 -0.02 -10.56 15.17
N SER A 24 -1.35 -10.48 15.08
CA SER A 24 -2.27 -11.19 15.98
C SER A 24 -2.30 -12.70 15.75
N TYR A 25 -1.84 -13.17 14.58
CA TYR A 25 -1.77 -14.60 14.24
C TYR A 25 -0.37 -15.13 14.56
N PRO A 26 -0.25 -16.21 15.36
CA PRO A 26 1.06 -16.79 15.71
C PRO A 26 1.91 -17.16 14.50
N GLU A 27 1.30 -17.65 13.43
CA GLU A 27 1.95 -18.08 12.19
C GLU A 27 2.60 -16.92 11.42
N LEU A 28 2.16 -15.68 11.66
CA LEU A 28 2.63 -14.47 11.01
C LEU A 28 3.47 -13.57 11.93
N SER A 29 3.50 -13.88 13.23
CA SER A 29 4.12 -13.04 14.27
C SER A 29 5.64 -12.89 14.15
N GLU A 30 6.31 -13.82 13.45
CA GLU A 30 7.76 -13.82 13.20
C GLU A 30 8.09 -13.62 11.70
N GLY A 31 7.11 -13.24 10.88
CA GLY A 31 7.31 -12.99 9.45
C GLY A 31 8.18 -11.77 9.16
N THR A 32 8.59 -11.63 7.90
CA THR A 32 9.27 -10.43 7.40
C THR A 32 8.25 -9.46 6.83
N TYR A 33 8.23 -8.23 7.33
CA TYR A 33 7.36 -7.15 6.86
C TYR A 33 8.20 -6.04 6.26
N VAL A 34 8.03 -5.84 4.96
CA VAL A 34 8.72 -4.77 4.23
C VAL A 34 7.78 -3.59 4.07
N LEU A 35 8.17 -2.45 4.59
CA LEU A 35 7.47 -1.19 4.45
C LEU A 35 8.09 -0.42 3.30
N TYR A 36 7.31 -0.17 2.26
CA TYR A 36 7.74 0.61 1.11
C TYR A 36 6.88 1.87 0.95
N ASP A 37 7.54 3.00 0.78
CA ASP A 37 6.90 4.27 0.41
C ASP A 37 7.88 5.14 -0.36
N ILE A 38 7.38 5.99 -1.24
CA ILE A 38 8.19 6.98 -1.97
C ILE A 38 8.61 8.16 -1.08
N ASP A 39 7.86 8.42 -0.01
CA ASP A 39 8.11 9.49 0.96
C ASP A 39 8.90 8.94 2.14
N GLN A 40 10.18 9.31 2.21
CA GLN A 40 11.08 8.83 3.25
C GLN A 40 10.70 9.28 4.67
N GLU A 41 10.08 10.44 4.83
CA GLU A 41 9.67 10.94 6.15
C GLU A 41 8.48 10.15 6.68
N ARG A 42 7.49 9.92 5.81
CA ARG A 42 6.34 9.05 6.12
C ARG A 42 6.78 7.63 6.40
N LEU A 43 7.72 7.11 5.62
CA LEU A 43 8.27 5.77 5.81
C LEU A 43 8.93 5.61 7.18
N ARG A 44 9.75 6.57 7.62
CA ARG A 44 10.35 6.57 8.97
C ARG A 44 9.31 6.57 10.08
N THR A 45 8.18 7.26 9.86
CA THR A 45 7.06 7.28 10.81
C THR A 45 6.38 5.92 10.85
N ALA A 46 6.14 5.30 9.69
CA ALA A 46 5.57 3.97 9.57
C ALA A 46 6.47 2.90 10.22
N GLU A 47 7.77 2.97 10.04
CA GLU A 47 8.74 2.05 10.66
C GLU A 47 8.69 2.11 12.19
N LYS A 48 8.70 3.32 12.76
CA LYS A 48 8.55 3.50 14.22
C LYS A 48 7.22 2.94 14.73
N MET A 49 6.15 3.19 14.01
CA MET A 49 4.83 2.66 14.33
C MET A 49 4.84 1.12 14.27
N ALA A 50 5.45 0.52 13.26
CA ALA A 50 5.53 -0.94 13.10
C ALA A 50 6.24 -1.60 14.28
N HIS A 51 7.36 -1.05 14.74
CA HIS A 51 8.04 -1.54 15.94
C HIS A 51 7.19 -1.43 17.21
N GLN A 52 6.38 -0.37 17.33
CA GLN A 52 5.46 -0.21 18.48
C GLN A 52 4.35 -1.26 18.44
N VAL A 53 3.79 -1.55 17.26
CA VAL A 53 2.78 -2.59 17.07
C VAL A 53 3.37 -3.96 17.40
N ALA A 54 4.55 -4.29 16.88
CA ALA A 54 5.23 -5.55 17.19
C ALA A 54 5.44 -5.74 18.70
N LYS A 55 5.87 -4.68 19.39
CA LYS A 55 6.02 -4.69 20.85
C LYS A 55 4.69 -4.90 21.57
N ALA A 56 3.62 -4.27 21.11
CA ALA A 56 2.30 -4.40 21.73
C ALA A 56 1.73 -5.82 21.64
N TRP A 57 2.02 -6.53 20.55
CA TRP A 57 1.64 -7.93 20.33
C TRP A 57 2.65 -8.94 20.91
N ASN A 58 3.74 -8.47 21.50
CA ASN A 58 4.88 -9.33 21.92
C ASN A 58 5.39 -10.23 20.77
N ALA A 59 5.28 -9.73 19.55
CA ALA A 59 5.73 -10.39 18.32
C ALA A 59 7.17 -10.01 17.98
N LYS A 60 7.84 -10.83 17.18
CA LYS A 60 9.25 -10.64 16.79
C LYS A 60 9.43 -10.66 15.26
N PRO A 61 8.66 -9.83 14.51
CA PRO A 61 8.82 -9.77 13.07
C PRO A 61 10.17 -9.14 12.70
N THR A 62 10.68 -9.49 11.52
CA THR A 62 11.70 -8.68 10.85
C THR A 62 11.02 -7.53 10.14
N ILE A 63 11.35 -6.29 10.50
CA ILE A 63 10.80 -5.09 9.86
C ILE A 63 11.90 -4.44 9.03
N VAL A 64 11.62 -4.24 7.74
CA VAL A 64 12.51 -3.57 6.77
C VAL A 64 11.78 -2.36 6.21
N ALA A 65 12.43 -1.21 6.10
CA ALA A 65 11.85 0.00 5.51
C ALA A 65 12.75 0.46 4.35
N THR A 66 12.17 0.58 3.16
CA THR A 66 12.93 0.98 1.96
C THR A 66 12.10 1.88 1.05
N THR A 67 12.78 2.75 0.30
CA THR A 67 12.21 3.56 -0.78
C THR A 67 12.49 2.94 -2.16
N ASN A 68 13.16 1.80 -2.21
CA ASN A 68 13.47 1.09 -3.44
C ASN A 68 12.40 0.00 -3.70
N PRO A 69 11.60 0.11 -4.77
CA PRO A 69 10.53 -0.86 -5.05
C PRO A 69 11.04 -2.26 -5.38
N VAL A 70 12.21 -2.37 -6.00
CA VAL A 70 12.82 -3.67 -6.33
C VAL A 70 13.19 -4.41 -5.04
N GLU A 71 13.91 -3.74 -4.14
CA GLU A 71 14.29 -4.29 -2.83
C GLU A 71 13.05 -4.67 -1.99
N ALA A 72 12.00 -3.85 -2.08
CA ALA A 72 10.77 -4.11 -1.34
C ALA A 72 10.04 -5.36 -1.82
N LEU A 73 10.05 -5.61 -3.12
CA LEU A 73 9.28 -6.68 -3.76
C LEU A 73 10.09 -7.96 -3.97
N GLU A 74 11.43 -7.90 -3.92
CA GLU A 74 12.29 -9.08 -4.05
C GLU A 74 11.86 -10.18 -3.08
N ASP A 75 11.64 -11.39 -3.59
CA ASP A 75 11.22 -12.57 -2.83
C ASP A 75 9.96 -12.36 -1.93
N ALA A 76 9.09 -11.42 -2.26
CA ALA A 76 7.86 -11.21 -1.51
C ALA A 76 6.85 -12.32 -1.78
N ASP A 77 6.33 -12.96 -0.71
CA ASP A 77 5.23 -13.92 -0.80
C ASP A 77 3.89 -13.20 -1.03
N TYR A 78 3.74 -12.02 -0.43
CA TYR A 78 2.52 -11.20 -0.51
C TYR A 78 2.87 -9.73 -0.66
N ALA A 79 2.15 -9.04 -1.54
CA ALA A 79 2.21 -7.59 -1.68
C ALA A 79 0.83 -6.97 -1.44
N ILE A 80 0.73 -6.06 -0.47
CA ILE A 80 -0.51 -5.35 -0.14
C ILE A 80 -0.35 -3.91 -0.61
N ASN A 81 -1.15 -3.53 -1.60
CA ASN A 81 -1.09 -2.19 -2.18
C ASN A 81 -2.07 -1.24 -1.48
N MET A 82 -1.55 -0.10 -0.99
CA MET A 82 -2.30 0.93 -0.27
C MET A 82 -2.02 2.33 -0.85
N ILE A 83 -1.49 2.41 -2.08
CA ILE A 83 -1.11 3.70 -2.69
C ILE A 83 -2.32 4.57 -3.01
N GLN A 84 -2.12 5.87 -2.95
CA GLN A 84 -3.02 6.87 -3.49
C GLN A 84 -2.22 7.85 -4.35
N VAL A 85 -2.23 7.61 -5.66
CA VAL A 85 -1.50 8.45 -6.61
C VAL A 85 -2.11 9.84 -6.67
N GLY A 86 -1.27 10.86 -6.46
CA GLY A 86 -1.67 12.27 -6.48
C GLY A 86 -2.28 12.80 -5.19
N GLY A 87 -2.48 11.96 -4.16
CA GLY A 87 -2.97 12.36 -2.85
C GLY A 87 -4.41 12.89 -2.86
N TYR A 88 -4.87 13.35 -1.68
CA TYR A 88 -6.17 13.99 -1.54
C TYR A 88 -6.19 15.34 -2.27
N GLU A 89 -5.23 16.20 -1.94
CA GLU A 89 -4.96 17.43 -2.69
C GLU A 89 -3.67 17.27 -3.50
N PRO A 90 -3.68 17.64 -4.80
CA PRO A 90 -4.80 18.23 -5.53
C PRO A 90 -5.75 17.23 -6.21
N CYS A 91 -5.38 15.94 -6.29
CA CYS A 91 -6.00 15.04 -7.26
C CYS A 91 -7.42 14.63 -6.91
N THR A 92 -7.69 14.15 -5.68
CA THR A 92 -9.06 13.78 -5.29
C THR A 92 -10.00 14.99 -5.33
N VAL A 93 -9.56 16.14 -4.85
CA VAL A 93 -10.35 17.38 -4.94
C VAL A 93 -10.69 17.73 -6.39
N THR A 94 -9.70 17.64 -7.29
CA THR A 94 -9.89 17.92 -8.72
C THR A 94 -10.88 16.93 -9.35
N ASP A 95 -10.83 15.66 -8.98
CA ASP A 95 -11.73 14.61 -9.48
C ASP A 95 -13.20 14.88 -9.14
N PHE A 96 -13.47 15.62 -8.06
CA PHE A 96 -14.81 16.05 -7.70
C PHE A 96 -15.18 17.40 -8.34
N GLU A 97 -14.26 18.34 -8.39
CA GLU A 97 -14.54 19.70 -8.89
C GLU A 97 -14.74 19.75 -10.41
N ILE A 98 -14.02 18.93 -11.18
CA ILE A 98 -14.20 18.88 -12.63
C ILE A 98 -15.62 18.45 -13.01
N PRO A 99 -16.17 17.33 -12.51
CA PRO A 99 -17.53 16.89 -12.83
C PRO A 99 -18.61 17.91 -12.44
N LYS A 100 -18.42 18.65 -11.36
CA LYS A 100 -19.36 19.71 -10.93
C LYS A 100 -19.53 20.78 -11.99
N LYS A 101 -18.47 21.14 -12.73
CA LYS A 101 -18.53 22.13 -13.83
C LYS A 101 -19.45 21.67 -14.96
N TYR A 102 -19.70 20.38 -15.08
CA TYR A 102 -20.59 19.75 -16.06
C TYR A 102 -21.93 19.32 -15.46
N GLY A 103 -22.27 19.79 -14.25
CA GLY A 103 -23.56 19.54 -13.61
C GLY A 103 -23.62 18.18 -12.88
N LEU A 104 -22.52 17.44 -12.77
CA LEU A 104 -22.47 16.15 -12.09
C LEU A 104 -22.09 16.33 -10.62
N ARG A 105 -23.02 16.00 -9.72
CA ARG A 105 -22.77 15.96 -8.27
C ARG A 105 -22.41 14.54 -7.85
N GLN A 106 -21.12 14.30 -7.62
CA GLN A 106 -20.64 13.03 -7.11
C GLN A 106 -20.55 13.08 -5.59
N THR A 107 -21.02 12.04 -4.90
CA THR A 107 -20.93 11.92 -3.43
C THR A 107 -19.82 10.97 -3.00
N ILE A 108 -19.63 9.86 -3.74
CA ILE A 108 -18.53 8.89 -3.55
C ILE A 108 -17.86 8.73 -4.91
N GLY A 109 -17.13 9.75 -5.33
CA GLY A 109 -16.59 9.85 -6.68
C GLY A 109 -15.17 9.34 -6.85
N ASP A 110 -14.58 8.74 -5.83
CA ASP A 110 -13.22 8.21 -5.87
C ASP A 110 -13.14 6.73 -6.29
N THR A 111 -14.27 6.04 -6.36
CA THR A 111 -14.35 4.62 -6.76
C THR A 111 -15.25 4.38 -7.96
N LEU A 112 -16.31 5.16 -8.11
CA LEU A 112 -17.30 5.01 -9.17
C LEU A 112 -17.47 6.33 -9.94
N GLY A 113 -18.02 6.25 -11.14
CA GLY A 113 -18.28 7.41 -11.98
C GLY A 113 -17.00 8.04 -12.53
N ILE A 114 -17.10 9.32 -12.92
CA ILE A 114 -16.01 10.05 -13.60
C ILE A 114 -14.80 10.24 -12.69
N GLY A 115 -15.01 10.52 -11.41
CA GLY A 115 -13.91 10.66 -10.44
C GLY A 115 -13.14 9.36 -10.27
N GLY A 116 -13.84 8.23 -10.22
CA GLY A 116 -13.21 6.90 -10.21
C GLY A 116 -12.40 6.61 -11.47
N ILE A 117 -12.89 7.05 -12.64
CA ILE A 117 -12.15 6.95 -13.91
C ILE A 117 -10.85 7.77 -13.85
N PHE A 118 -10.91 9.04 -13.42
CA PHE A 118 -9.72 9.87 -13.28
C PHE A 118 -8.70 9.26 -12.34
N ARG A 119 -9.16 8.73 -11.21
CA ARG A 119 -8.30 8.02 -10.26
C ARG A 119 -7.67 6.77 -10.88
N ALA A 120 -8.45 5.96 -11.60
CA ALA A 120 -7.96 4.77 -12.27
C ALA A 120 -6.88 5.10 -13.31
N LEU A 121 -7.11 6.12 -14.15
CA LEU A 121 -6.14 6.56 -15.16
C LEU A 121 -4.80 6.98 -14.56
N ARG A 122 -4.77 7.50 -13.34
CA ARG A 122 -3.52 7.83 -12.64
C ARG A 122 -2.89 6.63 -11.94
N THR A 123 -3.71 5.74 -11.40
CA THR A 123 -3.23 4.67 -10.51
C THR A 123 -2.80 3.43 -11.27
N ILE A 124 -3.53 3.06 -12.34
CA ILE A 124 -3.25 1.85 -13.11
C ILE A 124 -1.82 1.83 -13.68
N PRO A 125 -1.29 2.90 -14.29
CA PRO A 125 0.09 2.89 -14.78
C PRO A 125 1.11 2.56 -13.69
N VAL A 126 0.98 3.15 -12.51
CA VAL A 126 1.86 2.89 -11.37
C VAL A 126 1.72 1.45 -10.86
N MET A 127 0.52 0.90 -10.87
CA MET A 127 0.29 -0.51 -10.51
C MET A 127 0.92 -1.47 -11.52
N LEU A 128 0.90 -1.13 -12.80
CA LEU A 128 1.56 -1.93 -13.84
C LEU A 128 3.08 -1.93 -13.67
N GLU A 129 3.68 -0.78 -13.31
CA GLU A 129 5.11 -0.70 -13.00
C GLU A 129 5.49 -1.64 -11.84
N TYR A 130 4.67 -1.72 -10.78
CA TYR A 130 4.91 -2.68 -9.69
C TYR A 130 4.70 -4.13 -10.14
N ALA A 131 3.72 -4.39 -11.00
CA ALA A 131 3.51 -5.73 -11.55
C ALA A 131 4.70 -6.19 -12.38
N ASP A 132 5.24 -5.32 -13.25
CA ASP A 132 6.43 -5.60 -14.05
C ASP A 132 7.64 -5.94 -13.15
N ILE A 133 7.86 -5.14 -12.09
CA ILE A 133 8.92 -5.44 -11.12
C ILE A 133 8.68 -6.79 -10.44
N MET A 134 7.45 -7.10 -10.04
CA MET A 134 7.13 -8.37 -9.39
C MET A 134 7.36 -9.57 -10.33
N GLU A 135 7.08 -9.44 -11.62
CA GLU A 135 7.37 -10.49 -12.60
C GLU A 135 8.87 -10.77 -12.70
N GLU A 136 9.72 -9.75 -12.53
CA GLU A 136 11.17 -9.91 -12.57
C GLU A 136 11.75 -10.50 -11.27
N VAL A 137 11.26 -10.03 -10.10
CA VAL A 137 11.90 -10.35 -8.80
C VAL A 137 11.16 -11.39 -7.98
N CYS A 138 9.93 -11.78 -8.38
CA CYS A 138 9.13 -12.83 -7.73
C CYS A 138 8.64 -13.91 -8.72
N PRO A 139 9.46 -14.43 -9.66
CA PRO A 139 8.98 -15.26 -10.78
C PRO A 139 8.37 -16.62 -10.36
N THR A 140 8.56 -17.03 -9.12
CA THR A 140 8.15 -18.36 -8.63
C THR A 140 7.09 -18.30 -7.52
N SER A 141 6.60 -17.12 -7.14
CA SER A 141 5.56 -17.00 -6.12
C SER A 141 4.18 -17.33 -6.73
N PRO A 142 3.58 -18.51 -6.44
CA PRO A 142 2.25 -18.85 -6.93
C PRO A 142 1.14 -18.02 -6.30
N SER A 143 1.46 -17.11 -5.41
CA SER A 143 0.54 -16.41 -4.53
C SER A 143 0.80 -14.90 -4.38
N SER A 144 1.40 -14.24 -5.39
CA SER A 144 1.46 -12.77 -5.39
C SER A 144 0.04 -12.21 -5.59
N THR A 145 -0.73 -12.20 -4.50
CA THR A 145 -2.06 -11.60 -4.48
C THR A 145 -1.90 -10.11 -4.23
N THR A 146 -2.04 -9.31 -5.27
CA THR A 146 -2.14 -7.86 -5.13
C THR A 146 -3.54 -7.54 -4.62
N SER A 147 -3.67 -7.21 -3.34
CA SER A 147 -4.93 -6.73 -2.77
C SER A 147 -4.95 -5.20 -2.79
N THR A 148 -5.86 -4.64 -3.56
CA THR A 148 -6.11 -3.19 -3.56
C THR A 148 -7.37 -2.95 -2.74
N ARG A 149 -7.23 -2.43 -1.54
CA ARG A 149 -8.38 -2.01 -0.73
C ARG A 149 -8.45 -0.50 -0.70
N TRP A 150 -9.58 0.03 -1.18
CA TRP A 150 -9.90 1.44 -1.17
C TRP A 150 -10.97 1.71 -0.09
N ARG A 151 -10.72 2.68 0.77
CA ARG A 151 -11.74 3.35 1.57
C ARG A 151 -11.72 4.82 1.28
#